data_0d00e373cab356c532b71e22b1d88196
#
_entry.id   0d00e373cab356c532b71e22b1d88196
#
_cell.length_a   1.000
_cell.length_b   1.000
_cell.length_c   1.000
_cell.angle_alpha   90.00
_cell.angle_beta   90.00
_cell.angle_gamma   90.00
#
_symmetry.space_group_name_H-M   'P 1'
#
loop_
_entity.id
_entity.type
_entity.pdbx_description
1 polymer ?
#
loop_
_entity_poly.entity_id
_entity_poly.type
_entity_poly.pdbx_seq_one_letter_code
_entity_poly.pdbx_strand_id
1 'polypeptide(L)'
;MKKLILTMCTGVCVTAISLSAMAMEKVSVAIGQKGLWDTMVTLQGIEQGFFKKEGLDVEVTWTKGGSATLQAVMTGSTQYALANGTLGVLGAYAKGAPIRIVMAEMTGAPDLFWYVKNGSSVKSMKDTGGKTFGFSRPGSSTHLVGLALADQAGVSPKMTPSGGISGTRTQVMSDQIDVGWSVPPFNLDMVAKGDIRIIARGSDVASLNGQTIRVNVVNADYMQANPESVKKFVRAYKNTIDWMYSNTDASVAFYAKFNKIDEAVARDSLKFYPKSSLGLSVAGIDESMAQAVKNKNLDAPLSKAQLAELIQTP
;
A
#
# COMPACT_ATOMS: atom_id res chain seq x y z
N MET A 1 -49.03 55.40 54.01
CA MET A 1 -48.31 54.15 54.11
C MET A 1 -48.19 53.56 52.70
N LYS A 2 -47.05 53.79 52.01
CA LYS A 2 -46.82 53.29 50.67
C LYS A 2 -45.88 52.10 50.79
N LYS A 3 -46.30 50.88 50.41
CA LYS A 3 -45.48 49.66 50.37
C LYS A 3 -44.66 49.68 49.10
N LEU A 4 -43.33 49.62 49.25
CA LEU A 4 -42.39 49.48 48.17
C LEU A 4 -42.20 47.98 47.92
N ILE A 5 -42.55 47.51 46.70
CA ILE A 5 -42.31 46.13 46.26
C ILE A 5 -40.97 46.11 45.53
N LEU A 6 -39.98 45.40 46.05
CA LEU A 6 -38.66 45.21 45.48
C LEU A 6 -38.71 43.95 44.64
N THR A 7 -38.67 44.08 43.33
CA THR A 7 -38.64 42.96 42.37
C THR A 7 -37.17 42.59 42.15
N MET A 8 -36.80 41.37 42.59
CA MET A 8 -35.49 40.81 42.42
C MET A 8 -35.39 40.08 41.09
N CYS A 9 -34.75 40.68 40.07
CA CYS A 9 -34.46 40.03 38.79
C CYS A 9 -33.23 39.12 38.94
N THR A 10 -33.44 37.82 39.05
CA THR A 10 -32.38 36.81 38.94
C THR A 10 -31.98 36.63 37.45
N GLY A 11 -30.90 37.25 37.07
CA GLY A 11 -30.28 37.05 35.75
C GLY A 11 -29.67 35.66 35.63
N VAL A 12 -30.23 34.79 34.84
CA VAL A 12 -29.61 33.51 34.44
C VAL A 12 -28.59 33.82 33.35
N CYS A 13 -27.29 33.79 33.71
CA CYS A 13 -26.19 33.81 32.75
C CYS A 13 -26.13 32.44 32.02
N VAL A 14 -26.71 32.36 30.85
CA VAL A 14 -26.49 31.21 29.95
C VAL A 14 -25.11 31.40 29.29
N THR A 15 -24.09 30.72 29.84
CA THR A 15 -22.81 30.61 29.17
C THR A 15 -22.98 29.74 27.93
N ALA A 16 -23.09 30.35 26.76
CA ALA A 16 -23.01 29.67 25.48
C ALA A 16 -21.59 29.12 25.31
N ILE A 17 -21.40 27.82 25.52
CA ILE A 17 -20.18 27.13 25.14
C ILE A 17 -20.19 27.07 23.61
N SER A 18 -19.45 28.01 23.00
CA SER A 18 -19.18 27.98 21.57
C SER A 18 -18.30 26.75 21.31
N LEU A 19 -18.89 25.64 20.85
CA LEU A 19 -18.14 24.58 20.19
C LEU A 19 -17.56 25.19 18.91
N SER A 20 -16.36 25.70 18.96
CA SER A 20 -15.59 26.00 17.76
C SER A 20 -15.44 24.69 17.02
N ALA A 21 -16.13 24.51 15.88
CA ALA A 21 -15.85 23.44 14.95
C ALA A 21 -14.37 23.61 14.53
N MET A 22 -13.49 22.79 15.10
CA MET A 22 -12.09 22.78 14.68
C MET A 22 -12.08 22.46 13.20
N ALA A 23 -11.48 23.33 12.38
CA ALA A 23 -11.28 23.04 10.97
C ALA A 23 -10.49 21.74 10.82
N MET A 24 -10.97 20.85 9.95
CA MET A 24 -10.26 19.60 9.68
C MET A 24 -8.91 19.91 9.04
N GLU A 25 -7.87 19.17 9.48
CA GLU A 25 -6.53 19.26 8.92
C GLU A 25 -6.50 18.58 7.55
N LYS A 26 -6.10 19.31 6.51
CA LYS A 26 -5.97 18.76 5.17
C LYS A 26 -4.71 17.91 5.06
N VAL A 27 -4.87 16.69 4.57
CA VAL A 27 -3.81 15.72 4.40
C VAL A 27 -3.85 15.17 2.98
N SER A 28 -2.79 15.33 2.21
CA SER A 28 -2.67 14.77 0.87
C SER A 28 -1.88 13.45 0.87
N VAL A 29 -2.43 12.46 0.18
CA VAL A 29 -1.94 11.09 0.15
C VAL A 29 -1.77 10.61 -1.28
N ALA A 30 -0.55 10.22 -1.66
CA ALA A 30 -0.31 9.50 -2.90
C ALA A 30 -0.45 8.00 -2.68
N ILE A 31 -1.19 7.30 -3.54
CA ILE A 31 -1.39 5.85 -3.47
C ILE A 31 -1.03 5.21 -4.80
N GLY A 32 -0.21 4.16 -4.75
CA GLY A 32 0.15 3.37 -5.94
C GLY A 32 -0.93 2.36 -6.30
N GLN A 33 -1.17 2.18 -7.60
CA GLN A 33 -2.09 1.16 -8.13
C GLN A 33 -3.54 1.25 -7.61
N LYS A 34 -4.35 1.98 -8.35
CA LYS A 34 -5.78 2.10 -8.08
C LYS A 34 -6.47 0.74 -8.16
N GLY A 35 -7.33 0.44 -7.19
CA GLY A 35 -8.27 -0.69 -7.26
C GLY A 35 -7.76 -2.01 -6.67
N LEU A 36 -6.66 -2.02 -5.91
CA LEU A 36 -6.26 -3.17 -5.11
C LEU A 36 -6.93 -3.12 -3.73
N TRP A 37 -7.09 -4.26 -3.08
CA TRP A 37 -7.74 -4.31 -1.77
C TRP A 37 -6.97 -3.53 -0.70
N ASP A 38 -5.66 -3.70 -0.63
CA ASP A 38 -4.78 -2.98 0.29
C ASP A 38 -4.78 -1.46 0.03
N THR A 39 -4.74 -1.04 -1.24
CA THR A 39 -4.76 0.39 -1.58
C THR A 39 -6.12 1.08 -1.40
N MET A 40 -7.19 0.30 -1.18
CA MET A 40 -8.53 0.83 -0.90
C MET A 40 -8.77 1.18 0.58
N VAL A 41 -7.85 0.83 1.49
CA VAL A 41 -7.98 1.14 2.92
C VAL A 41 -8.28 2.63 3.15
N THR A 42 -7.49 3.52 2.55
CA THR A 42 -7.70 4.97 2.73
C THR A 42 -9.08 5.41 2.24
N LEU A 43 -9.56 4.93 1.09
CA LEU A 43 -10.87 5.32 0.57
C LEU A 43 -12.01 4.78 1.42
N GLN A 44 -11.92 3.55 1.90
CA GLN A 44 -12.91 3.00 2.81
C GLN A 44 -12.92 3.76 4.14
N GLY A 45 -11.72 4.16 4.63
CA GLY A 45 -11.61 5.00 5.83
C GLY A 45 -12.23 6.40 5.67
N ILE A 46 -12.11 7.01 4.50
CA ILE A 46 -12.78 8.27 4.15
C ILE A 46 -14.30 8.05 4.14
N GLU A 47 -14.78 7.05 3.42
CA GLU A 47 -16.21 6.72 3.29
C GLU A 47 -16.86 6.42 4.65
N GLN A 48 -16.18 5.67 5.51
CA GLN A 48 -16.66 5.33 6.86
C GLN A 48 -16.42 6.44 7.90
N GLY A 49 -15.77 7.54 7.49
CA GLY A 49 -15.52 8.70 8.34
C GLY A 49 -14.47 8.48 9.42
N PHE A 50 -13.60 7.47 9.31
CA PHE A 50 -12.53 7.23 10.30
C PHE A 50 -11.52 8.37 10.35
N PHE A 51 -11.10 8.91 9.19
CA PHE A 51 -10.22 10.07 9.14
C PHE A 51 -10.91 11.34 9.67
N LYS A 52 -12.18 11.54 9.31
CA LYS A 52 -12.96 12.66 9.80
C LYS A 52 -13.11 12.66 11.34
N LYS A 53 -13.30 11.49 11.95
CA LYS A 53 -13.34 11.34 13.41
C LYS A 53 -12.04 11.76 14.09
N GLU A 54 -10.91 11.63 13.40
CA GLU A 54 -9.61 12.10 13.85
C GLU A 54 -9.33 13.58 13.50
N GLY A 55 -10.29 14.27 12.86
CA GLY A 55 -10.14 15.66 12.43
C GLY A 55 -9.31 15.83 11.16
N LEU A 56 -9.14 14.77 10.36
CA LEU A 56 -8.39 14.79 9.11
C LEU A 56 -9.31 14.82 7.89
N ASP A 57 -9.01 15.72 6.95
CA ASP A 57 -9.61 15.80 5.60
C ASP A 57 -8.59 15.27 4.61
N VAL A 58 -8.79 14.02 4.14
CA VAL A 58 -7.80 13.28 3.36
C VAL A 58 -8.11 13.35 1.88
N GLU A 59 -7.17 13.91 1.10
CA GLU A 59 -7.22 13.96 -0.36
C GLU A 59 -6.29 12.90 -0.97
N VAL A 60 -6.83 12.08 -1.89
CA VAL A 60 -6.09 10.97 -2.51
C VAL A 60 -5.70 11.27 -3.95
N THR A 61 -4.41 11.12 -4.24
CA THR A 61 -3.84 11.16 -5.59
C THR A 61 -3.36 9.77 -6.01
N TRP A 62 -3.87 9.25 -7.12
CA TRP A 62 -3.46 7.96 -7.66
C TRP A 62 -2.22 8.06 -8.53
N THR A 63 -1.27 7.15 -8.30
CA THR A 63 -0.05 7.04 -9.10
C THR A 63 0.01 5.71 -9.88
N LYS A 64 0.99 5.60 -10.78
CA LYS A 64 1.21 4.39 -11.58
C LYS A 64 2.13 3.36 -10.90
N GLY A 65 2.13 3.29 -9.57
CA GLY A 65 2.92 2.33 -8.78
C GLY A 65 3.86 2.98 -7.77
N GLY A 66 4.39 2.17 -6.85
CA GLY A 66 5.10 2.60 -5.65
C GLY A 66 6.26 3.60 -5.88
N SER A 67 7.04 3.46 -6.96
CA SER A 67 8.13 4.42 -7.23
C SER A 67 7.62 5.82 -7.56
N ALA A 68 6.50 5.95 -8.28
CA ALA A 68 5.88 7.26 -8.54
C ALA A 68 5.22 7.84 -7.28
N THR A 69 4.68 6.96 -6.43
CA THR A 69 4.12 7.32 -5.12
C THR A 69 5.22 7.87 -4.21
N LEU A 70 6.35 7.17 -4.14
CA LEU A 70 7.51 7.58 -3.35
C LEU A 70 8.06 8.94 -3.81
N GLN A 71 8.11 9.17 -5.13
CA GLN A 71 8.56 10.46 -5.68
C GLN A 71 7.66 11.62 -5.21
N ALA A 72 6.34 11.42 -5.13
CA ALA A 72 5.43 12.48 -4.71
C ALA A 72 5.67 12.93 -3.26
N VAL A 73 5.94 12.00 -2.34
CA VAL A 73 6.26 12.35 -0.94
C VAL A 73 7.65 12.95 -0.80
N MET A 74 8.64 12.49 -1.56
CA MET A 74 10.01 13.02 -1.54
C MET A 74 10.08 14.47 -1.98
N THR A 75 9.27 14.87 -2.96
CA THR A 75 9.18 16.25 -3.46
C THR A 75 8.26 17.14 -2.62
N GLY A 76 7.61 16.61 -1.59
CA GLY A 76 6.63 17.36 -0.80
C GLY A 76 5.29 17.61 -1.51
N SER A 77 5.07 17.00 -2.69
CA SER A 77 3.78 17.10 -3.41
C SER A 77 2.63 16.46 -2.64
N THR A 78 2.94 15.47 -1.80
CA THR A 78 1.99 14.87 -0.84
C THR A 78 2.68 14.65 0.50
N GLN A 79 1.90 14.65 1.60
CA GLN A 79 2.42 14.35 2.93
C GLN A 79 2.72 12.85 3.10
N TYR A 80 1.87 12.00 2.53
CA TYR A 80 2.01 10.55 2.62
C TYR A 80 2.16 9.90 1.24
N ALA A 81 2.88 8.78 1.24
CA ALA A 81 2.93 7.87 0.12
C ALA A 81 2.65 6.44 0.61
N LEU A 82 1.64 5.79 0.06
CA LEU A 82 1.20 4.46 0.47
C LEU A 82 1.55 3.41 -0.58
N ALA A 83 1.65 2.16 -0.13
CA ALA A 83 1.96 0.99 -0.96
C ALA A 83 3.32 1.08 -1.69
N ASN A 84 4.35 1.55 -0.99
CA ASN A 84 5.71 1.64 -1.56
C ASN A 84 6.49 0.35 -1.34
N GLY A 85 7.20 -0.12 -2.36
CA GLY A 85 8.11 -1.25 -2.23
C GLY A 85 9.24 -0.95 -1.25
N THR A 86 9.47 -1.86 -0.29
CA THR A 86 10.46 -1.68 0.78
C THR A 86 11.87 -1.41 0.24
N LEU A 87 12.30 -2.14 -0.81
CA LEU A 87 13.62 -1.92 -1.42
C LEU A 87 13.80 -0.48 -1.94
N GLY A 88 12.77 0.06 -2.58
CA GLY A 88 12.78 1.42 -3.11
C GLY A 88 12.86 2.47 -2.00
N VAL A 89 12.16 2.24 -0.89
CA VAL A 89 12.19 3.13 0.28
C VAL A 89 13.56 3.12 0.96
N LEU A 90 14.15 1.94 1.18
CA LEU A 90 15.49 1.80 1.73
C LEU A 90 16.52 2.52 0.86
N GLY A 91 16.48 2.30 -0.47
CA GLY A 91 17.40 2.95 -1.40
C GLY A 91 17.22 4.46 -1.51
N ALA A 92 15.99 4.97 -1.43
CA ALA A 92 15.72 6.41 -1.43
C ALA A 92 16.23 7.07 -0.15
N TYR A 93 15.94 6.46 1.01
CA TYR A 93 16.42 6.95 2.30
C TYR A 93 17.97 7.00 2.37
N ALA A 94 18.65 5.95 1.92
CA ALA A 94 20.11 5.92 1.87
C ALA A 94 20.72 7.05 1.02
N LYS A 95 19.96 7.56 0.05
CA LYS A 95 20.33 8.70 -0.80
C LYS A 95 19.87 10.06 -0.22
N GLY A 96 19.44 10.09 1.03
CA GLY A 96 19.03 11.31 1.72
C GLY A 96 17.60 11.77 1.46
N ALA A 97 16.72 10.90 0.98
CA ALA A 97 15.31 11.26 0.82
C ALA A 97 14.65 11.60 2.19
N PRO A 98 13.90 12.72 2.30
CA PRO A 98 13.26 13.13 3.55
C PRO A 98 11.97 12.35 3.82
N ILE A 99 12.12 11.07 4.15
CA ILE A 99 11.00 10.14 4.37
C ILE A 99 11.15 9.36 5.67
N ARG A 100 10.00 8.96 6.26
CA ARG A 100 9.94 8.04 7.39
C ARG A 100 8.90 6.96 7.11
N ILE A 101 9.18 5.72 7.48
CA ILE A 101 8.21 4.62 7.47
C ILE A 101 7.37 4.73 8.74
N VAL A 102 6.06 4.87 8.58
CA VAL A 102 5.13 4.99 9.72
C VAL A 102 4.31 3.74 9.95
N MET A 103 4.23 2.84 8.97
CA MET A 103 3.56 1.55 9.10
C MET A 103 3.92 0.61 7.95
N ALA A 104 3.79 -0.68 8.17
CA ALA A 104 3.75 -1.65 7.09
C ALA A 104 2.45 -1.47 6.26
N GLU A 105 2.49 -1.87 5.00
CA GLU A 105 1.32 -1.98 4.13
C GLU A 105 0.99 -3.42 3.82
N MET A 106 2.02 -4.21 3.47
CA MET A 106 1.86 -5.63 3.16
C MET A 106 3.05 -6.43 3.69
N THR A 107 2.76 -7.42 4.52
CA THR A 107 3.71 -8.42 5.00
C THR A 107 3.43 -9.76 4.33
N GLY A 108 4.46 -10.39 3.77
CA GLY A 108 4.30 -11.45 2.79
C GLY A 108 3.91 -10.91 1.41
N ALA A 109 3.67 -11.80 0.45
CA ALA A 109 3.28 -11.44 -0.90
C ALA A 109 2.09 -12.26 -1.42
N PRO A 110 1.00 -12.45 -0.64
CA PRO A 110 -0.07 -13.36 -1.02
C PRO A 110 -0.87 -12.85 -2.23
N ASP A 111 -0.85 -11.55 -2.47
CA ASP A 111 -1.59 -10.88 -3.54
C ASP A 111 -0.91 -10.96 -4.91
N LEU A 112 0.40 -11.09 -4.97
CA LEU A 112 1.14 -11.06 -6.23
C LEU A 112 1.13 -12.41 -6.94
N PHE A 113 0.94 -12.38 -8.27
CA PHE A 113 1.10 -13.56 -9.11
C PHE A 113 1.73 -13.22 -10.47
N TRP A 114 2.40 -14.22 -11.06
CA TRP A 114 2.96 -14.15 -12.40
C TRP A 114 2.26 -15.13 -13.33
N TYR A 115 2.07 -14.71 -14.56
CA TYR A 115 1.27 -15.43 -15.55
C TYR A 115 1.90 -15.37 -16.94
N VAL A 116 1.48 -16.32 -17.75
CA VAL A 116 1.81 -16.40 -19.19
C VAL A 116 0.55 -16.60 -20.00
N LYS A 117 0.61 -16.37 -21.31
CA LYS A 117 -0.46 -16.80 -22.23
C LYS A 117 -0.65 -18.32 -22.11
N ASN A 118 -1.88 -18.80 -22.22
CA ASN A 118 -2.17 -20.23 -22.03
C ASN A 118 -1.39 -21.14 -22.99
N GLY A 119 -1.16 -20.70 -24.23
CA GLY A 119 -0.35 -21.41 -25.25
C GLY A 119 1.18 -21.35 -25.02
N SER A 120 1.68 -20.63 -24.02
CA SER A 120 3.11 -20.49 -23.76
C SER A 120 3.77 -21.83 -23.40
N SER A 121 5.04 -22.01 -23.84
CA SER A 121 5.89 -23.12 -23.45
C SER A 121 6.35 -23.05 -21.99
N VAL A 122 6.34 -21.86 -21.38
CA VAL A 122 6.66 -21.64 -19.95
C VAL A 122 5.53 -22.22 -19.10
N LYS A 123 5.81 -23.25 -18.31
CA LYS A 123 4.81 -23.93 -17.46
C LYS A 123 4.98 -23.59 -15.97
N SER A 124 6.19 -23.22 -15.56
CA SER A 124 6.56 -22.92 -14.17
C SER A 124 7.71 -21.91 -14.12
N MET A 125 8.11 -21.49 -12.92
CA MET A 125 9.30 -20.64 -12.73
C MET A 125 10.58 -21.27 -13.30
N LYS A 126 10.72 -22.60 -13.28
CA LYS A 126 11.92 -23.29 -13.81
C LYS A 126 12.13 -23.06 -15.30
N ASP A 127 11.07 -22.75 -16.03
CA ASP A 127 11.11 -22.55 -17.50
C ASP A 127 11.41 -21.09 -17.88
N THR A 128 11.61 -20.20 -16.89
CA THR A 128 11.77 -18.76 -17.14
C THR A 128 13.21 -18.34 -17.43
N GLY A 129 14.20 -19.25 -17.37
CA GLY A 129 15.59 -18.96 -17.68
C GLY A 129 15.75 -18.29 -19.06
N GLY A 130 16.36 -17.10 -19.10
CA GLY A 130 16.53 -16.31 -20.31
C GLY A 130 15.25 -15.67 -20.89
N LYS A 131 14.06 -15.95 -20.33
CA LYS A 131 12.78 -15.35 -20.73
C LYS A 131 12.63 -13.94 -20.15
N THR A 132 11.88 -13.08 -20.83
CA THR A 132 11.50 -11.76 -20.32
C THR A 132 10.48 -11.90 -19.20
N PHE A 133 10.84 -11.45 -17.99
CA PHE A 133 10.03 -11.59 -16.77
C PHE A 133 9.61 -10.21 -16.25
N GLY A 134 8.33 -9.90 -16.40
CA GLY A 134 7.77 -8.60 -16.09
C GLY A 134 7.69 -8.30 -14.60
N PHE A 135 7.99 -7.06 -14.23
CA PHE A 135 7.72 -6.46 -12.93
C PHE A 135 7.38 -4.97 -13.12
N SER A 136 6.82 -4.30 -12.11
CA SER A 136 6.33 -2.94 -12.33
C SER A 136 7.45 -1.92 -12.56
N ARG A 137 8.35 -1.74 -11.61
CA ARG A 137 9.48 -0.79 -11.64
C ARG A 137 10.60 -1.24 -10.72
N PRO A 138 11.85 -0.83 -10.95
CA PRO A 138 12.96 -1.05 -10.00
C PRO A 138 12.59 -0.59 -8.58
N GLY A 139 12.93 -1.40 -7.57
CA GLY A 139 12.63 -1.14 -6.16
C GLY A 139 11.19 -1.41 -5.71
N SER A 140 10.28 -1.80 -6.62
CA SER A 140 8.90 -2.17 -6.26
C SER A 140 8.82 -3.55 -5.59
N SER A 141 7.68 -3.83 -4.92
CA SER A 141 7.40 -5.16 -4.37
C SER A 141 7.40 -6.26 -5.44
N THR A 142 6.89 -5.99 -6.65
CA THR A 142 6.95 -6.96 -7.76
C THR A 142 8.37 -7.25 -8.22
N HIS A 143 9.29 -6.27 -8.12
CA HIS A 143 10.71 -6.50 -8.39
C HIS A 143 11.33 -7.42 -7.34
N LEU A 144 11.14 -7.12 -6.05
CA LEU A 144 11.62 -7.94 -4.93
C LEU A 144 11.12 -9.38 -5.04
N VAL A 145 9.82 -9.56 -5.19
CA VAL A 145 9.20 -10.90 -5.22
C VAL A 145 9.61 -11.67 -6.47
N GLY A 146 9.66 -11.01 -7.63
CA GLY A 146 10.14 -11.64 -8.88
C GLY A 146 11.57 -12.14 -8.79
N LEU A 147 12.46 -11.38 -8.16
CA LEU A 147 13.85 -11.80 -7.89
C LEU A 147 13.89 -12.97 -6.91
N ALA A 148 13.10 -12.97 -5.85
CA ALA A 148 13.03 -14.06 -4.89
C ALA A 148 12.48 -15.35 -5.51
N LEU A 149 11.47 -15.26 -6.38
CA LEU A 149 10.96 -16.40 -7.16
C LEU A 149 12.03 -16.99 -8.08
N ALA A 150 12.77 -16.14 -8.79
CA ALA A 150 13.85 -16.57 -9.68
C ALA A 150 15.00 -17.25 -8.90
N ASP A 151 15.40 -16.67 -7.78
CA ASP A 151 16.44 -17.21 -6.88
C ASP A 151 16.03 -18.58 -6.32
N GLN A 152 14.80 -18.69 -5.79
CA GLN A 152 14.26 -19.96 -5.27
C GLN A 152 14.18 -21.06 -6.34
N ALA A 153 13.85 -20.69 -7.57
CA ALA A 153 13.77 -21.62 -8.70
C ALA A 153 15.14 -21.97 -9.32
N GLY A 154 16.22 -21.27 -8.93
CA GLY A 154 17.57 -21.44 -9.47
C GLY A 154 17.69 -21.03 -10.93
N VAL A 155 16.93 -20.00 -11.37
CA VAL A 155 16.90 -19.53 -12.76
C VAL A 155 17.25 -18.05 -12.88
N SER A 156 17.68 -17.63 -14.08
CA SER A 156 18.06 -16.25 -14.36
C SER A 156 17.20 -15.70 -15.52
N PRO A 157 15.98 -15.26 -15.26
CA PRO A 157 15.17 -14.58 -16.27
C PRO A 157 15.70 -13.19 -16.57
N LYS A 158 15.32 -12.63 -17.72
CA LYS A 158 15.57 -11.23 -18.07
C LYS A 158 14.54 -10.36 -17.37
N MET A 159 14.86 -9.85 -16.19
CA MET A 159 13.98 -8.97 -15.43
C MET A 159 13.67 -7.71 -16.22
N THR A 160 12.38 -7.48 -16.54
CA THR A 160 11.93 -6.45 -17.50
C THR A 160 10.91 -5.51 -16.83
N PRO A 161 11.20 -4.20 -16.67
CA PRO A 161 10.21 -3.24 -16.19
C PRO A 161 9.06 -3.12 -17.20
N SER A 162 7.87 -3.57 -16.83
CA SER A 162 6.68 -3.59 -17.69
C SER A 162 5.64 -2.53 -17.32
N GLY A 163 5.88 -1.76 -16.27
CA GLY A 163 4.96 -0.74 -15.79
C GLY A 163 3.78 -1.30 -14.99
N GLY A 164 2.61 -0.67 -15.10
CA GLY A 164 1.39 -1.09 -14.41
C GLY A 164 0.73 -2.32 -15.02
N ILE A 165 -0.25 -2.89 -14.32
CA ILE A 165 -0.91 -4.16 -14.66
C ILE A 165 -1.47 -4.18 -16.08
N SER A 166 -2.18 -3.13 -16.51
CA SER A 166 -2.75 -3.05 -17.86
C SER A 166 -1.68 -3.03 -18.95
N GLY A 167 -0.60 -2.26 -18.75
CA GLY A 167 0.54 -2.23 -19.68
C GLY A 167 1.25 -3.57 -19.76
N THR A 168 1.47 -4.21 -18.61
CA THR A 168 2.04 -5.56 -18.54
C THR A 168 1.18 -6.58 -19.30
N ARG A 169 -0.15 -6.53 -19.12
CA ARG A 169 -1.08 -7.40 -19.86
C ARG A 169 -0.96 -7.20 -21.37
N THR A 170 -0.96 -5.94 -21.82
CA THR A 170 -0.78 -5.65 -23.25
C THR A 170 0.52 -6.25 -23.80
N GLN A 171 1.63 -6.08 -23.09
CA GLN A 171 2.93 -6.61 -23.50
C GLN A 171 2.96 -8.14 -23.56
N VAL A 172 2.34 -8.84 -22.58
CA VAL A 172 2.23 -10.31 -22.63
C VAL A 172 1.35 -10.76 -23.80
N MET A 173 0.18 -10.13 -23.97
CA MET A 173 -0.76 -10.57 -25.02
C MET A 173 -0.23 -10.30 -26.43
N SER A 174 0.66 -9.32 -26.61
CA SER A 174 1.34 -9.01 -27.87
C SER A 174 2.74 -9.64 -28.02
N ASP A 175 3.10 -10.60 -27.16
CA ASP A 175 4.39 -11.31 -27.17
C ASP A 175 5.64 -10.42 -27.02
N GLN A 176 5.49 -9.22 -26.45
CA GLN A 176 6.62 -8.32 -26.13
C GLN A 176 7.39 -8.78 -24.89
N ILE A 177 6.70 -9.42 -23.93
CA ILE A 177 7.31 -10.10 -22.80
C ILE A 177 6.69 -11.48 -22.61
N ASP A 178 7.49 -12.45 -22.13
CA ASP A 178 7.04 -13.82 -21.94
C ASP A 178 6.17 -13.99 -20.69
N VAL A 179 6.53 -13.34 -19.60
CA VAL A 179 5.88 -13.50 -18.28
C VAL A 179 5.43 -12.14 -17.76
N GLY A 180 4.16 -12.02 -17.44
CA GLY A 180 3.58 -10.82 -16.83
C GLY A 180 3.32 -10.99 -15.34
N TRP A 181 3.16 -9.88 -14.63
CA TRP A 181 2.74 -9.85 -13.24
C TRP A 181 1.33 -9.27 -13.09
N SER A 182 0.62 -9.68 -12.05
CA SER A 182 -0.68 -9.13 -11.71
C SER A 182 -0.98 -9.24 -10.21
N VAL A 183 -2.08 -8.61 -9.82
CA VAL A 183 -2.71 -8.72 -8.50
C VAL A 183 -4.23 -8.78 -8.66
N PRO A 184 -4.98 -9.47 -7.80
CA PRO A 184 -6.44 -9.41 -7.81
C PRO A 184 -6.97 -7.97 -7.58
N PRO A 185 -8.08 -7.61 -8.22
CA PRO A 185 -8.98 -8.44 -9.05
C PRO A 185 -8.51 -8.56 -10.49
N PHE A 186 -7.45 -7.86 -10.88
CA PHE A 186 -7.00 -7.74 -12.27
C PHE A 186 -6.56 -9.09 -12.85
N ASN A 187 -6.99 -9.34 -14.09
CA ASN A 187 -6.67 -10.53 -14.87
C ASN A 187 -7.23 -11.86 -14.31
N LEU A 188 -7.99 -11.87 -13.20
CA LEU A 188 -8.64 -13.09 -12.72
C LEU A 188 -9.71 -13.59 -13.72
N ASP A 189 -10.38 -12.69 -14.42
CA ASP A 189 -11.31 -13.02 -15.50
C ASP A 189 -10.62 -13.77 -16.65
N MET A 190 -9.40 -13.37 -16.99
CA MET A 190 -8.60 -14.04 -18.02
C MET A 190 -8.09 -15.40 -17.58
N VAL A 191 -7.76 -15.55 -16.29
CA VAL A 191 -7.42 -16.86 -15.70
C VAL A 191 -8.64 -17.78 -15.75
N ALA A 192 -9.82 -17.30 -15.38
CA ALA A 192 -11.07 -18.06 -15.39
C ALA A 192 -11.48 -18.51 -16.81
N LYS A 193 -11.24 -17.66 -17.81
CA LYS A 193 -11.49 -17.96 -19.24
C LYS A 193 -10.43 -18.88 -19.85
N GLY A 194 -9.30 -19.09 -19.19
CA GLY A 194 -8.20 -19.87 -19.74
C GLY A 194 -7.36 -19.14 -20.77
N ASP A 195 -7.45 -17.80 -20.89
CA ASP A 195 -6.63 -16.98 -21.79
C ASP A 195 -5.18 -16.91 -21.30
N ILE A 196 -5.01 -16.89 -19.98
CA ILE A 196 -3.71 -16.87 -19.30
C ILE A 196 -3.66 -17.96 -18.21
N ARG A 197 -2.44 -18.35 -17.84
CA ARG A 197 -2.17 -19.31 -16.78
C ARG A 197 -1.19 -18.72 -15.78
N ILE A 198 -1.53 -18.83 -14.47
CA ILE A 198 -0.62 -18.50 -13.37
C ILE A 198 0.49 -19.55 -13.32
N ILE A 199 1.73 -19.11 -13.26
CA ILE A 199 2.92 -19.97 -13.16
C ILE A 199 3.67 -19.83 -11.82
N ALA A 200 3.41 -18.74 -11.08
CA ALA A 200 3.99 -18.49 -9.77
C ALA A 200 3.13 -17.50 -8.98
N ARG A 201 3.16 -17.63 -7.66
CA ARG A 201 2.57 -16.71 -6.70
C ARG A 201 3.63 -16.18 -5.75
N GLY A 202 3.48 -14.97 -5.25
CA GLY A 202 4.39 -14.44 -4.24
C GLY A 202 4.38 -15.26 -2.95
N SER A 203 3.26 -15.89 -2.61
CA SER A 203 3.14 -16.84 -1.49
C SER A 203 3.95 -18.11 -1.64
N ASP A 204 4.45 -18.44 -2.85
CA ASP A 204 5.28 -19.61 -3.08
C ASP A 204 6.70 -19.41 -2.54
N VAL A 205 7.07 -18.17 -2.18
CA VAL A 205 8.40 -17.82 -1.66
C VAL A 205 8.38 -17.82 -0.13
N ALA A 206 8.80 -18.90 0.47
CA ALA A 206 8.81 -19.06 1.93
C ALA A 206 9.63 -17.98 2.67
N SER A 207 10.73 -17.50 2.09
CA SER A 207 11.58 -16.46 2.69
C SER A 207 10.89 -15.09 2.79
N LEU A 208 9.79 -14.87 2.06
CA LEU A 208 9.00 -13.64 2.15
C LEU A 208 7.89 -13.72 3.22
N ASN A 209 7.60 -14.90 3.75
CA ASN A 209 6.65 -15.04 4.84
C ASN A 209 7.19 -14.30 6.07
N GLY A 210 6.40 -13.35 6.58
CA GLY A 210 6.83 -12.48 7.69
C GLY A 210 7.72 -11.31 7.29
N GLN A 211 8.08 -11.13 6.02
CA GLN A 211 8.82 -9.97 5.53
C GLN A 211 7.86 -8.89 5.01
N THR A 212 8.00 -7.66 5.47
CA THR A 212 7.26 -6.51 4.95
C THR A 212 7.78 -6.09 3.58
N ILE A 213 7.01 -6.38 2.54
CA ILE A 213 7.39 -6.07 1.14
C ILE A 213 6.90 -4.71 0.67
N ARG A 214 5.87 -4.16 1.33
CA ARG A 214 5.36 -2.80 1.09
C ARG A 214 5.19 -2.06 2.41
N VAL A 215 5.54 -0.77 2.38
CA VAL A 215 5.45 0.16 3.52
C VAL A 215 4.76 1.44 3.13
N ASN A 216 4.21 2.12 4.12
CA ASN A 216 3.64 3.45 4.02
C ASN A 216 4.59 4.45 4.65
N VAL A 217 4.88 5.50 3.91
CA VAL A 217 5.85 6.51 4.31
C VAL A 217 5.19 7.89 4.41
N VAL A 218 5.78 8.73 5.25
CA VAL A 218 5.44 10.14 5.41
C VAL A 218 6.65 11.00 5.08
N ASN A 219 6.43 12.23 4.63
CA ASN A 219 7.48 13.22 4.51
C ASN A 219 8.05 13.55 5.91
N ALA A 220 9.37 13.54 6.05
CA ALA A 220 10.03 13.70 7.35
C ALA A 220 9.79 15.08 7.96
N ASP A 221 9.81 16.14 7.16
CA ASP A 221 9.59 17.51 7.63
C ASP A 221 8.13 17.69 8.08
N TYR A 222 7.18 17.13 7.33
CA TYR A 222 5.78 17.11 7.75
C TYR A 222 5.58 16.37 9.07
N MET A 223 6.18 15.18 9.22
CA MET A 223 6.10 14.39 10.46
C MET A 223 6.68 15.15 11.66
N GLN A 224 7.82 15.81 11.48
CA GLN A 224 8.44 16.62 12.53
C GLN A 224 7.56 17.80 12.95
N ALA A 225 6.94 18.48 11.99
CA ALA A 225 6.06 19.62 12.26
C ALA A 225 4.68 19.20 12.82
N ASN A 226 4.19 18.00 12.47
CA ASN A 226 2.81 17.56 12.76
C ASN A 226 2.76 16.12 13.33
N PRO A 227 3.49 15.80 14.42
CA PRO A 227 3.58 14.43 14.93
C PRO A 227 2.23 13.85 15.38
N GLU A 228 1.34 14.67 15.93
CA GLU A 228 -0.01 14.23 16.32
C GLU A 228 -0.90 13.93 15.12
N SER A 229 -0.77 14.67 14.01
CA SER A 229 -1.45 14.36 12.75
C SER A 229 -1.07 12.97 12.23
N VAL A 230 0.22 12.62 12.32
CA VAL A 230 0.70 11.29 11.91
C VAL A 230 0.10 10.19 12.76
N LYS A 231 0.06 10.35 14.09
CA LYS A 231 -0.60 9.38 15.00
C LYS A 231 -2.10 9.20 14.67
N LYS A 232 -2.80 10.32 14.43
CA LYS A 232 -4.20 10.31 14.03
C LYS A 232 -4.42 9.55 12.72
N PHE A 233 -3.56 9.80 11.72
CA PHE A 233 -3.64 9.14 10.42
C PHE A 233 -3.44 7.61 10.57
N VAL A 234 -2.41 7.17 11.26
CA VAL A 234 -2.13 5.74 11.50
C VAL A 234 -3.27 5.07 12.28
N ARG A 235 -3.83 5.76 13.30
CA ARG A 235 -4.98 5.24 14.06
C ARG A 235 -6.23 5.09 13.19
N ALA A 236 -6.54 6.09 12.36
CA ALA A 236 -7.66 6.02 11.42
C ALA A 236 -7.46 4.89 10.40
N TYR A 237 -6.25 4.75 9.88
CA TYR A 237 -5.89 3.68 8.94
C TYR A 237 -6.06 2.29 9.57
N LYS A 238 -5.56 2.11 10.78
CA LYS A 238 -5.74 0.86 11.55
C LYS A 238 -7.22 0.53 11.78
N ASN A 239 -7.99 1.52 12.24
CA ASN A 239 -9.43 1.34 12.48
C ASN A 239 -10.17 0.98 11.19
N THR A 240 -9.72 1.49 10.06
CA THR A 240 -10.27 1.13 8.75
C THR A 240 -9.99 -0.33 8.41
N ILE A 241 -8.76 -0.81 8.56
CA ILE A 241 -8.43 -2.22 8.34
C ILE A 241 -9.29 -3.11 9.24
N ASP A 242 -9.38 -2.79 10.52
CA ASP A 242 -10.20 -3.56 11.46
C ASP A 242 -11.66 -3.59 11.03
N TRP A 243 -12.21 -2.46 10.60
CA TRP A 243 -13.58 -2.37 10.10
C TRP A 243 -13.79 -3.20 8.81
N MET A 244 -12.86 -3.12 7.85
CA MET A 244 -12.93 -3.85 6.58
C MET A 244 -13.09 -5.36 6.79
N TYR A 245 -12.38 -5.92 7.75
CA TYR A 245 -12.43 -7.36 8.04
C TYR A 245 -13.52 -7.77 9.03
N SER A 246 -14.04 -6.82 9.83
CA SER A 246 -15.19 -7.07 10.70
C SER A 246 -16.53 -6.86 9.99
N ASN A 247 -16.53 -6.09 8.89
CA ASN A 247 -17.70 -5.78 8.07
C ASN A 247 -17.45 -6.15 6.61
N THR A 248 -17.02 -7.41 6.40
CA THR A 248 -16.53 -7.89 5.10
C THR A 248 -17.53 -7.67 3.97
N ASP A 249 -18.84 -7.90 4.20
CA ASP A 249 -19.85 -7.73 3.17
C ASP A 249 -19.96 -6.28 2.69
N ALA A 250 -20.00 -5.32 3.62
CA ALA A 250 -20.03 -3.90 3.27
C ALA A 250 -18.74 -3.44 2.58
N SER A 251 -17.58 -3.95 3.04
CA SER A 251 -16.29 -3.65 2.44
C SER A 251 -16.17 -4.22 1.03
N VAL A 252 -16.64 -5.45 0.80
CA VAL A 252 -16.69 -6.11 -0.52
C VAL A 252 -17.62 -5.35 -1.47
N ALA A 253 -18.80 -4.95 -1.01
CA ALA A 253 -19.73 -4.18 -1.82
C ALA A 253 -19.14 -2.82 -2.26
N PHE A 254 -18.46 -2.11 -1.33
CA PHE A 254 -17.72 -0.87 -1.66
C PHE A 254 -16.63 -1.14 -2.71
N TYR A 255 -15.83 -2.16 -2.50
CA TYR A 255 -14.73 -2.54 -3.40
C TYR A 255 -15.22 -2.95 -4.80
N ALA A 256 -16.30 -3.74 -4.87
CA ALA A 256 -16.93 -4.14 -6.13
C ALA A 256 -17.46 -2.93 -6.91
N LYS A 257 -18.21 -2.04 -6.24
CA LYS A 257 -18.73 -0.79 -6.81
C LYS A 257 -17.60 0.10 -7.34
N PHE A 258 -16.54 0.28 -6.56
CA PHE A 258 -15.41 1.12 -6.95
C PHE A 258 -14.68 0.59 -8.19
N ASN A 259 -14.44 -0.72 -8.24
CA ASN A 259 -13.75 -1.39 -9.34
C ASN A 259 -14.67 -1.72 -10.54
N LYS A 260 -15.99 -1.54 -10.39
CA LYS A 260 -17.00 -1.92 -11.41
C LYS A 260 -16.90 -3.40 -11.78
N ILE A 261 -16.83 -4.27 -10.76
CA ILE A 261 -16.77 -5.72 -10.86
C ILE A 261 -17.90 -6.35 -10.07
N ASP A 262 -18.23 -7.60 -10.35
CA ASP A 262 -19.21 -8.36 -9.56
C ASP A 262 -18.69 -8.63 -8.15
N GLU A 263 -19.59 -8.64 -7.15
CA GLU A 263 -19.22 -8.93 -5.76
C GLU A 263 -18.58 -10.31 -5.59
N ALA A 264 -18.95 -11.29 -6.42
CA ALA A 264 -18.31 -12.60 -6.41
C ALA A 264 -16.81 -12.50 -6.75
N VAL A 265 -16.45 -11.71 -7.76
CA VAL A 265 -15.04 -11.44 -8.11
C VAL A 265 -14.32 -10.67 -7.01
N ALA A 266 -15.01 -9.72 -6.38
CA ALA A 266 -14.48 -8.97 -5.24
C ALA A 266 -14.18 -9.91 -4.04
N ARG A 267 -15.09 -10.84 -3.70
CA ARG A 267 -14.89 -11.86 -2.66
C ARG A 267 -13.75 -12.82 -2.99
N ASP A 268 -13.65 -13.25 -4.24
CA ASP A 268 -12.55 -14.11 -4.66
C ASP A 268 -11.21 -13.38 -4.57
N SER A 269 -11.18 -12.09 -4.89
CA SER A 269 -10.00 -11.24 -4.71
C SER A 269 -9.54 -11.18 -3.25
N LEU A 270 -10.49 -11.08 -2.30
CA LEU A 270 -10.19 -11.00 -0.87
C LEU A 270 -9.42 -12.22 -0.33
N LYS A 271 -9.58 -13.40 -0.96
CA LYS A 271 -8.82 -14.61 -0.59
C LYS A 271 -7.30 -14.44 -0.72
N PHE A 272 -6.85 -13.44 -1.47
CA PHE A 272 -5.45 -13.09 -1.64
C PHE A 272 -4.95 -12.04 -0.64
N TYR A 273 -5.82 -11.52 0.21
CA TYR A 273 -5.51 -10.47 1.17
C TYR A 273 -5.91 -10.91 2.59
N PRO A 274 -5.23 -11.87 3.21
CA PRO A 274 -5.52 -12.23 4.60
C PRO A 274 -5.23 -11.02 5.51
N LYS A 275 -6.08 -10.80 6.53
CA LYS A 275 -5.91 -9.67 7.47
C LYS A 275 -4.51 -9.59 8.07
N SER A 276 -3.90 -10.75 8.36
CA SER A 276 -2.55 -10.86 8.91
C SER A 276 -1.46 -10.21 8.03
N SER A 277 -1.69 -10.14 6.71
CA SER A 277 -0.75 -9.47 5.79
C SER A 277 -0.86 -7.95 5.77
N LEU A 278 -1.94 -7.39 6.32
CA LEU A 278 -2.20 -5.94 6.42
C LEU A 278 -1.91 -5.39 7.84
N GLY A 279 -1.10 -6.09 8.63
CA GLY A 279 -0.63 -5.61 9.92
C GLY A 279 0.29 -4.40 9.76
N LEU A 280 0.21 -3.44 10.72
CA LEU A 280 0.96 -2.17 10.60
C LEU A 280 2.43 -2.27 11.01
N SER A 281 2.82 -3.34 11.72
CA SER A 281 4.20 -3.52 12.19
C SER A 281 5.14 -3.93 11.06
N VAL A 282 6.26 -3.23 10.92
CA VAL A 282 7.31 -3.58 9.96
C VAL A 282 8.07 -4.79 10.48
N ALA A 283 8.20 -5.82 9.64
CA ALA A 283 8.88 -7.07 9.96
C ALA A 283 9.85 -7.48 8.85
N GLY A 284 10.86 -8.29 9.16
CA GLY A 284 11.82 -8.82 8.18
C GLY A 284 12.64 -7.72 7.48
N ILE A 285 13.02 -6.66 8.21
CA ILE A 285 13.74 -5.53 7.61
C ILE A 285 15.20 -5.89 7.28
N ASP A 286 15.79 -6.79 8.05
CA ASP A 286 17.18 -7.23 7.81
C ASP A 286 17.26 -8.04 6.52
N GLU A 287 16.28 -8.90 6.24
CA GLU A 287 16.14 -9.63 4.99
C GLU A 287 15.91 -8.66 3.81
N SER A 288 15.07 -7.65 4.01
CA SER A 288 14.86 -6.60 3.01
C SER A 288 16.15 -5.82 2.71
N MET A 289 16.95 -5.50 3.73
CA MET A 289 18.27 -4.84 3.55
C MET A 289 19.23 -5.73 2.79
N ALA A 290 19.35 -7.01 3.16
CA ALA A 290 20.24 -7.96 2.47
C ALA A 290 19.87 -8.05 0.98
N GLN A 291 18.56 -8.12 0.68
CA GLN A 291 18.07 -8.12 -0.70
C GLN A 291 18.31 -6.78 -1.40
N ALA A 292 18.17 -5.65 -0.69
CA ALA A 292 18.45 -4.33 -1.25
C ALA A 292 19.92 -4.18 -1.65
N VAL A 293 20.86 -4.70 -0.85
CA VAL A 293 22.30 -4.72 -1.17
C VAL A 293 22.56 -5.65 -2.35
N LYS A 294 22.06 -6.90 -2.30
CA LYS A 294 22.19 -7.88 -3.39
C LYS A 294 21.73 -7.32 -4.74
N ASN A 295 20.64 -6.55 -4.72
CA ASN A 295 20.01 -5.98 -5.92
C ASN A 295 20.44 -4.53 -6.22
N LYS A 296 21.49 -4.03 -5.60
CA LYS A 296 22.08 -2.69 -5.82
C LYS A 296 21.10 -1.53 -5.58
N ASN A 297 20.12 -1.72 -4.70
CA ASN A 297 19.27 -0.65 -4.17
C ASN A 297 19.95 0.08 -3.00
N LEU A 298 20.84 -0.64 -2.28
CA LEU A 298 21.75 -0.13 -1.26
C LEU A 298 23.19 -0.52 -1.62
N ASP A 299 24.13 0.35 -1.32
CA ASP A 299 25.57 0.05 -1.43
C ASP A 299 26.06 -0.80 -0.24
N ALA A 300 25.47 -0.56 0.94
CA ALA A 300 25.72 -1.30 2.18
C ALA A 300 24.46 -1.30 3.06
N PRO A 301 24.34 -2.23 4.02
CA PRO A 301 23.24 -2.20 4.99
C PRO A 301 23.18 -0.90 5.78
N LEU A 302 21.97 -0.41 6.05
CA LEU A 302 21.78 0.73 6.95
C LEU A 302 22.18 0.35 8.37
N SER A 303 22.80 1.30 9.10
CA SER A 303 23.11 1.13 10.51
C SER A 303 21.83 1.07 11.36
N LYS A 304 21.93 0.57 12.59
CA LYS A 304 20.82 0.55 13.54
C LYS A 304 20.26 1.96 13.82
N ALA A 305 21.13 2.98 13.86
CA ALA A 305 20.70 4.36 14.04
C ALA A 305 19.89 4.88 12.83
N GLN A 306 20.34 4.58 11.60
CA GLN A 306 19.60 4.93 10.39
C GLN A 306 18.26 4.20 10.28
N LEU A 307 18.21 2.93 10.67
CA LEU A 307 16.93 2.19 10.71
C LEU A 307 15.97 2.76 11.76
N ALA A 308 16.46 3.11 12.94
CA ALA A 308 15.65 3.75 13.99
C ALA A 308 15.15 5.14 13.54
N GLU A 309 15.94 5.86 12.76
CA GLU A 309 15.51 7.13 12.16
C GLU A 309 14.46 6.90 11.05
N LEU A 310 14.67 5.90 10.19
CA LEU A 310 13.78 5.62 9.06
C LEU A 310 12.42 5.06 9.52
N ILE A 311 12.43 4.13 10.49
CA ILE A 311 11.21 3.41 10.93
C ILE A 311 10.69 4.05 12.21
N GLN A 312 9.65 4.84 12.09
CA GLN A 312 9.00 5.56 13.18
C GLN A 312 7.49 5.24 13.18
N THR A 313 7.17 4.04 13.63
CA THR A 313 5.76 3.60 13.79
C THR A 313 5.20 4.21 15.07
N PRO A 314 4.18 5.12 15.00
CA PRO A 314 3.61 5.81 16.15
C PRO A 314 2.67 4.92 16.99
#